data_6a44f2c4fb339f1010f41a8bbb97f825
#
_entry.id   6a44f2c4fb339f1010f41a8bbb97f825
#
_cell.length_a   1.000
_cell.length_b   1.000
_cell.length_c   1.000
_cell.angle_alpha   90.00
_cell.angle_beta   90.00
_cell.angle_gamma   90.00
#
_symmetry.space_group_name_H-M   'P 1'
#
loop_
_entity.id
_entity.type
_entity.pdbx_description
1 polymer ?
#
loop_
_entity_poly.entity_id
_entity_poly.type
_entity_poly.pdbx_seq_one_letter_code
_entity_poly.pdbx_strand_id
1 'polypeptide(L)'
;MAITLQESLRGLFYAPFYVALARGAYAAEGVEVDFESSPTPGQAAHGLLDGSVDVCWGGPMRVMETYQQVPGCDLVCFAEVVTRDPFFLVGRRQAADFRLTDLAGKRFATVSEVPTPWMCLQEDLRRAGVAPGSLE
;
A
#
# COMPACT_ATOMS: atom_id res chain seq x y z
N MET A 1 2.68 6.88 -27.49
CA MET A 1 1.64 6.18 -26.69
C MET A 1 1.87 6.58 -25.25
N ALA A 2 0.88 7.17 -24.61
CA ALA A 2 0.98 7.56 -23.21
C ALA A 2 0.99 6.30 -22.32
N ILE A 3 1.68 6.38 -21.21
CA ILE A 3 1.67 5.36 -20.15
C ILE A 3 0.57 5.73 -19.16
N THR A 4 -0.36 4.84 -18.91
CA THR A 4 -1.37 5.01 -17.86
C THR A 4 -0.75 4.69 -16.50
N LEU A 5 -0.50 5.74 -15.70
CA LEU A 5 0.02 5.64 -14.33
C LEU A 5 -1.12 5.84 -13.34
N GLN A 6 -1.42 4.82 -12.54
CA GLN A 6 -2.54 4.89 -11.61
C GLN A 6 -2.09 4.89 -10.15
N GLU A 7 -2.64 5.81 -9.34
CA GLU A 7 -2.48 5.76 -7.88
C GLU A 7 -3.53 4.84 -7.25
N SER A 8 -3.09 3.97 -6.34
CA SER A 8 -3.99 3.12 -5.56
C SER A 8 -4.62 3.86 -4.39
N LEU A 9 -3.91 4.82 -3.83
CA LEU A 9 -4.40 5.76 -2.82
C LEU A 9 -3.53 7.02 -2.84
N ARG A 10 -4.12 8.15 -2.44
CA ARG A 10 -3.41 9.42 -2.31
C ARG A 10 -2.76 9.54 -0.93
N GLY A 11 -1.45 9.82 -0.90
CA GLY A 11 -0.71 9.96 0.34
C GLY A 11 0.54 10.83 0.21
N LEU A 12 0.92 11.53 1.28
CA LEU A 12 2.09 12.41 1.30
C LEU A 12 3.40 11.65 1.02
N PHE A 13 3.49 10.40 1.40
CA PHE A 13 4.66 9.56 1.13
C PHE A 13 4.83 9.22 -0.36
N TYR A 14 3.83 9.47 -1.19
CA TYR A 14 3.90 9.40 -2.65
C TYR A 14 4.21 10.75 -3.32
N ALA A 15 4.60 11.76 -2.55
CA ALA A 15 4.98 13.07 -3.07
C ALA A 15 5.97 13.03 -4.25
N PRO A 16 6.95 12.10 -4.33
CA PRO A 16 7.85 12.03 -5.48
C PRO A 16 7.11 11.92 -6.83
N PHE A 17 6.05 11.13 -6.91
CA PHE A 17 5.24 10.99 -8.13
C PHE A 17 4.53 12.29 -8.48
N TYR A 18 3.88 12.93 -7.50
CA TYR A 18 3.16 14.19 -7.73
C TYR A 18 4.11 15.32 -8.13
N VAL A 19 5.30 15.37 -7.54
CA VAL A 19 6.33 16.34 -7.90
C VAL A 19 6.83 16.08 -9.32
N ALA A 20 7.06 14.83 -9.70
CA ALA A 20 7.48 14.47 -11.04
C ALA A 20 6.46 14.90 -12.09
N LEU A 21 5.17 14.67 -11.84
CA LEU A 21 4.07 15.14 -12.70
C LEU A 21 4.03 16.66 -12.77
N ALA A 22 4.02 17.34 -11.62
CA ALA A 22 3.88 18.79 -11.56
C ALA A 22 5.07 19.56 -12.20
N ARG A 23 6.25 18.96 -12.19
CA ARG A 23 7.46 19.52 -12.80
C ARG A 23 7.69 19.09 -14.24
N GLY A 24 6.83 18.26 -14.79
CA GLY A 24 7.00 17.73 -16.16
C GLY A 24 8.22 16.81 -16.30
N ALA A 25 8.65 16.15 -15.22
CA ALA A 25 9.85 15.30 -15.25
C ALA A 25 9.71 14.13 -16.23
N TYR A 26 8.52 13.53 -16.34
CA TYR A 26 8.27 12.46 -17.31
C TYR A 26 8.40 12.96 -18.75
N ALA A 27 7.83 14.13 -19.06
CA ALA A 27 7.95 14.72 -20.38
C ALA A 27 9.40 15.10 -20.72
N ALA A 28 10.19 15.53 -19.74
CA ALA A 28 11.61 15.82 -19.92
C ALA A 28 12.44 14.58 -20.32
N GLU A 29 11.97 13.38 -19.87
CA GLU A 29 12.56 12.08 -20.24
C GLU A 29 11.90 11.49 -21.52
N GLY A 30 11.04 12.25 -22.19
CA GLY A 30 10.36 11.82 -23.41
C GLY A 30 9.20 10.83 -23.16
N VAL A 31 8.71 10.75 -21.93
CA VAL A 31 7.60 9.86 -21.53
C VAL A 31 6.32 10.68 -21.35
N GLU A 32 5.29 10.33 -22.09
CA GLU A 32 3.94 10.86 -21.90
C GLU A 32 3.21 10.01 -20.87
N VAL A 33 2.64 10.63 -19.84
CA VAL A 33 1.97 9.94 -18.74
C VAL A 33 0.56 10.47 -18.57
N ASP A 34 -0.42 9.57 -18.68
CA ASP A 34 -1.80 9.78 -18.26
C ASP A 34 -1.92 9.34 -16.79
N PHE A 35 -2.14 10.32 -15.91
CA PHE A 35 -2.23 10.05 -14.47
C PHE A 35 -3.67 9.94 -14.01
N GLU A 36 -3.98 8.83 -13.34
CA GLU A 36 -5.30 8.52 -12.84
C GLU A 36 -5.30 8.12 -11.36
N SER A 37 -6.43 8.34 -10.69
CA SER A 37 -6.69 7.77 -9.36
C SER A 37 -7.56 6.53 -9.51
N SER A 38 -7.17 5.44 -8.86
CA SER A 38 -7.99 4.23 -8.82
C SER A 38 -9.34 4.49 -8.15
N PRO A 39 -10.45 4.04 -8.71
CA PRO A 39 -11.78 4.20 -8.10
C PRO A 39 -11.86 3.56 -6.70
N THR A 40 -11.17 2.44 -6.51
CA THR A 40 -11.00 1.81 -5.21
C THR A 40 -9.56 1.28 -5.06
N PRO A 41 -9.03 1.18 -3.84
CA PRO A 41 -7.62 0.83 -3.63
C PRO A 41 -7.17 -0.52 -4.22
N GLY A 42 -8.09 -1.47 -4.35
CA GLY A 42 -7.80 -2.79 -4.94
C GLY A 42 -7.80 -2.82 -6.47
N GLN A 43 -8.47 -1.88 -7.11
CA GLN A 43 -8.68 -1.92 -8.57
C GLN A 43 -7.42 -1.63 -9.39
N ALA A 44 -6.44 -0.90 -8.85
CA ALA A 44 -5.19 -0.65 -9.56
C ALA A 44 -4.47 -1.95 -9.95
N ALA A 45 -4.47 -2.97 -9.08
CA ALA A 45 -3.89 -4.27 -9.41
C ALA A 45 -4.67 -5.01 -10.50
N HIS A 46 -6.00 -4.90 -10.51
CA HIS A 46 -6.84 -5.47 -11.57
C HIS A 46 -6.62 -4.76 -12.90
N GLY A 47 -6.47 -3.44 -12.91
CA GLY A 47 -6.16 -2.67 -14.11
C GLY A 47 -4.84 -3.06 -14.76
N LEU A 48 -3.83 -3.45 -13.95
CA LEU A 48 -2.58 -4.03 -14.48
C LEU A 48 -2.81 -5.39 -15.14
N LEU A 49 -3.66 -6.25 -14.53
CA LEU A 49 -3.92 -7.59 -15.07
C LEU A 49 -4.75 -7.58 -16.35
N ASP A 50 -5.68 -6.65 -16.50
CA ASP A 50 -6.53 -6.53 -17.69
C ASP A 50 -5.96 -5.60 -18.76
N GLY A 51 -4.81 -4.95 -18.47
CA GLY A 51 -4.11 -4.07 -19.42
C GLY A 51 -4.71 -2.67 -19.55
N SER A 52 -5.65 -2.28 -18.69
CA SER A 52 -6.17 -0.90 -18.66
C SER A 52 -5.24 0.09 -17.96
N VAL A 53 -4.29 -0.42 -17.18
CA VAL A 53 -3.26 0.34 -16.47
C VAL A 53 -1.89 -0.25 -16.82
N ASP A 54 -0.91 0.59 -17.15
CA ASP A 54 0.45 0.15 -17.46
C ASP A 54 1.32 0.07 -16.20
N VAL A 55 1.17 1.05 -15.30
CA VAL A 55 1.98 1.20 -14.08
C VAL A 55 1.08 1.67 -12.94
N CYS A 56 1.24 1.09 -11.77
CA CYS A 56 0.67 1.65 -10.55
C CYS A 56 1.70 1.65 -9.42
N TRP A 57 1.48 2.51 -8.42
CA TRP A 57 2.21 2.35 -7.16
C TRP A 57 1.37 1.65 -6.11
N GLY A 58 2.02 0.80 -5.34
CA GLY A 58 1.39 0.01 -4.29
C GLY A 58 2.43 -0.77 -3.51
N GLY A 59 2.02 -1.34 -2.40
CA GLY A 59 2.91 -2.17 -1.58
C GLY A 59 3.07 -3.59 -2.14
N PRO A 60 4.23 -4.23 -1.92
CA PRO A 60 4.49 -5.60 -2.40
C PRO A 60 3.51 -6.63 -1.84
N MET A 61 2.92 -6.39 -0.67
CA MET A 61 1.91 -7.28 -0.10
C MET A 61 0.65 -7.39 -0.98
N ARG A 62 0.27 -6.30 -1.68
CA ARG A 62 -0.82 -6.35 -2.66
C ARG A 62 -0.48 -7.27 -3.84
N VAL A 63 0.76 -7.21 -4.31
CA VAL A 63 1.23 -8.09 -5.39
C VAL A 63 1.19 -9.54 -4.92
N MET A 64 1.69 -9.85 -3.72
CA MET A 64 1.66 -11.19 -3.14
C MET A 64 0.23 -11.72 -2.96
N GLU A 65 -0.69 -10.88 -2.48
CA GLU A 65 -2.10 -11.22 -2.36
C GLU A 65 -2.73 -11.53 -3.72
N THR A 66 -2.41 -10.72 -4.74
CA THR A 66 -2.89 -10.94 -6.11
C THR A 66 -2.39 -12.27 -6.68
N TYR A 67 -1.12 -12.61 -6.46
CA TYR A 67 -0.57 -13.91 -6.85
C TYR A 67 -1.29 -15.11 -6.21
N GLN A 68 -1.76 -14.94 -4.97
CA GLN A 68 -2.55 -16.01 -4.30
C GLN A 68 -3.95 -16.16 -4.90
N GLN A 69 -4.55 -15.05 -5.34
CA GLN A 69 -5.95 -15.01 -5.78
C GLN A 69 -6.13 -15.27 -7.26
N VAL A 70 -5.13 -14.92 -8.08
CA VAL A 70 -5.19 -14.96 -9.55
C VAL A 70 -4.17 -15.95 -10.09
N PRO A 71 -4.60 -17.14 -10.54
CA PRO A 71 -3.70 -18.08 -11.24
C PRO A 71 -3.10 -17.45 -12.49
N GLY A 72 -1.79 -17.57 -12.64
CA GLY A 72 -1.06 -17.00 -13.80
C GLY A 72 -0.78 -15.51 -13.69
N CYS A 73 -0.94 -14.91 -12.49
CA CYS A 73 -0.52 -13.54 -12.22
C CYS A 73 0.95 -13.35 -12.60
N ASP A 74 1.25 -12.26 -13.32
CA ASP A 74 2.60 -11.90 -13.81
C ASP A 74 3.03 -10.49 -13.37
N LEU A 75 2.36 -9.92 -12.38
CA LEU A 75 2.70 -8.61 -11.84
C LEU A 75 4.12 -8.60 -11.27
N VAL A 76 4.86 -7.54 -11.53
CA VAL A 76 6.22 -7.36 -11.02
C VAL A 76 6.38 -6.03 -10.29
N CYS A 77 7.11 -6.04 -9.17
CA CYS A 77 7.61 -4.82 -8.56
C CYS A 77 8.98 -4.51 -9.17
N PHE A 78 9.14 -3.35 -9.81
CA PHE A 78 10.37 -3.00 -10.51
C PHE A 78 11.11 -1.80 -9.91
N ALA A 79 10.47 -1.05 -9.00
CA ALA A 79 11.09 0.10 -8.34
C ALA A 79 10.55 0.25 -6.92
N GLU A 80 11.38 0.79 -6.03
CA GLU A 80 11.02 1.14 -4.67
C GLU A 80 11.06 2.66 -4.50
N VAL A 81 9.94 3.24 -4.07
CA VAL A 81 9.81 4.70 -3.83
C VAL A 81 9.72 5.02 -2.35
N VAL A 82 9.08 4.16 -1.58
CA VAL A 82 8.95 4.26 -0.12
C VAL A 82 9.75 3.13 0.51
N THR A 83 10.94 3.43 1.03
CA THR A 83 11.89 2.46 1.58
C THR A 83 11.58 2.04 3.02
N ARG A 84 10.71 2.78 3.70
CA ARG A 84 10.27 2.48 5.07
C ARG A 84 8.76 2.58 5.14
N ASP A 85 8.15 1.57 5.74
CA ASP A 85 6.70 1.55 5.98
C ASP A 85 6.31 2.80 6.79
N PRO A 86 5.41 3.67 6.28
CA PRO A 86 5.00 4.91 6.94
C PRO A 86 3.88 4.72 7.96
N PHE A 87 3.53 3.49 8.31
CA PHE A 87 2.44 3.22 9.24
C PHE A 87 2.92 3.06 10.66
N PHE A 88 2.16 3.63 11.59
CA PHE A 88 2.45 3.64 13.03
C PHE A 88 1.22 3.25 13.82
N LEU A 89 1.43 2.62 14.98
CA LEU A 89 0.41 2.47 15.98
C LEU A 89 0.22 3.80 16.73
N VAL A 90 -0.99 4.31 16.72
CA VAL A 90 -1.31 5.60 17.35
C VAL A 90 -2.37 5.40 18.43
N GLY A 91 -2.06 5.79 19.64
CA GLY A 91 -2.96 5.76 20.79
C GLY A 91 -3.43 7.16 21.20
N ARG A 92 -4.57 7.25 21.88
CA ARG A 92 -5.09 8.52 22.43
C ARG A 92 -4.27 9.06 23.58
N ARG A 93 -3.49 8.23 24.24
CA ARG A 93 -2.68 8.58 25.42
C ARG A 93 -1.27 8.05 25.25
N GLN A 94 -0.31 8.75 25.79
CA GLN A 94 1.06 8.28 25.87
C GLN A 94 1.12 6.99 26.71
N ALA A 95 1.89 6.03 26.25
CA ALA A 95 2.18 4.77 26.93
C ALA A 95 3.68 4.49 26.80
N ALA A 96 4.46 4.88 27.82
CA ALA A 96 5.91 4.78 27.80
C ALA A 96 6.40 3.31 27.72
N ASP A 97 5.67 2.40 28.37
CA ASP A 97 6.01 0.96 28.44
C ASP A 97 5.10 0.10 27.58
N PHE A 98 4.57 0.66 26.49
CA PHE A 98 3.65 -0.04 25.60
C PHE A 98 4.27 -1.32 25.03
N ARG A 99 3.50 -2.40 25.08
CA ARG A 99 3.80 -3.70 24.45
C ARG A 99 2.65 -4.12 23.56
N LEU A 100 2.94 -4.92 22.53
CA LEU A 100 1.90 -5.45 21.63
C LEU A 100 0.84 -6.27 22.37
N THR A 101 1.20 -6.91 23.48
CA THR A 101 0.27 -7.63 24.36
C THR A 101 -0.81 -6.73 24.95
N ASP A 102 -0.57 -5.43 25.06
CA ASP A 102 -1.54 -4.47 25.61
C ASP A 102 -2.70 -4.18 24.64
N LEU A 103 -2.59 -4.63 23.39
CA LEU A 103 -3.64 -4.51 22.38
C LEU A 103 -4.78 -5.53 22.55
N ALA A 104 -4.55 -6.63 23.26
CA ALA A 104 -5.59 -7.62 23.49
C ALA A 104 -6.84 -7.01 24.14
N GLY A 105 -8.03 -7.25 23.57
CA GLY A 105 -9.31 -6.69 24.02
C GLY A 105 -9.44 -5.19 23.81
N LYS A 106 -8.61 -4.56 22.99
CA LYS A 106 -8.74 -3.15 22.63
C LYS A 106 -9.48 -2.97 21.32
N ARG A 107 -10.26 -1.90 21.24
CA ARG A 107 -10.82 -1.45 19.97
C ARG A 107 -9.70 -0.90 19.11
N PHE A 108 -9.58 -1.48 17.93
CA PHE A 108 -8.53 -1.19 16.98
C PHE A 108 -9.11 -0.84 15.61
N ALA A 109 -8.58 0.19 14.98
CA ALA A 109 -8.90 0.52 13.61
C ALA A 109 -7.65 0.44 12.75
N THR A 110 -7.75 -0.20 11.61
CA THR A 110 -6.70 -0.25 10.61
C THR A 110 -7.14 0.41 9.32
N VAL A 111 -6.18 0.73 8.45
CA VAL A 111 -6.48 1.24 7.10
C VAL A 111 -7.06 0.10 6.26
N SER A 112 -8.06 0.41 5.45
CA SER A 112 -8.68 -0.54 4.52
C SER A 112 -8.08 -0.48 3.12
N GLU A 113 -7.38 0.61 2.81
CA GLU A 113 -6.89 0.92 1.46
C GLU A 113 -5.71 0.04 1.04
N VAL A 114 -4.90 -0.40 2.00
CA VAL A 114 -3.73 -1.22 1.75
C VAL A 114 -3.62 -2.37 2.75
N PRO A 115 -3.25 -3.59 2.32
CA PRO A 115 -3.20 -4.75 3.21
C PRO A 115 -1.98 -4.77 4.14
N THR A 116 -0.87 -4.14 3.74
CA THR A 116 0.44 -4.26 4.40
C THR A 116 0.41 -3.98 5.91
N PRO A 117 -0.14 -2.84 6.40
CA PRO A 117 -0.04 -2.52 7.82
C PRO A 117 -0.75 -3.56 8.70
N TRP A 118 -1.92 -4.01 8.27
CA TRP A 118 -2.67 -5.00 9.03
C TRP A 118 -2.04 -6.39 8.98
N MET A 119 -1.59 -6.84 7.80
CA MET A 119 -0.92 -8.13 7.66
C MET A 119 0.36 -8.21 8.48
N CYS A 120 1.19 -7.16 8.47
CA CYS A 120 2.41 -7.09 9.27
C CYS A 120 2.09 -7.08 10.77
N LEU A 121 1.13 -6.25 11.20
CA LEU A 121 0.73 -6.20 12.61
C LEU A 121 0.17 -7.53 13.10
N GLN A 122 -0.61 -8.24 12.30
CA GLN A 122 -1.09 -9.58 12.67
C GLN A 122 0.06 -10.55 12.96
N GLU A 123 1.10 -10.51 12.16
CA GLU A 123 2.27 -11.36 12.37
C GLU A 123 3.03 -10.95 13.64
N ASP A 124 3.24 -9.66 13.86
CA ASP A 124 3.89 -9.16 15.06
C ASP A 124 3.10 -9.52 16.33
N LEU A 125 1.78 -9.45 16.29
CA LEU A 125 0.89 -9.89 17.37
C LEU A 125 1.07 -11.38 17.65
N ARG A 126 1.07 -12.24 16.61
CA ARG A 126 1.27 -13.69 16.77
C ARG A 126 2.64 -13.99 17.43
N ARG A 127 3.69 -13.30 16.99
CA ARG A 127 5.04 -13.42 17.59
C ARG A 127 5.08 -12.95 19.03
N ALA A 128 4.27 -11.98 19.40
CA ALA A 128 4.10 -11.51 20.77
C ALA A 128 3.15 -12.39 21.62
N GLY A 129 2.62 -13.49 21.06
CA GLY A 129 1.67 -14.38 21.74
C GLY A 129 0.25 -13.83 21.84
N VAL A 130 -0.11 -12.87 21.02
CA VAL A 130 -1.45 -12.28 20.95
C VAL A 130 -2.19 -12.78 19.71
N ALA A 131 -3.37 -13.33 19.89
CA ALA A 131 -4.22 -13.69 18.77
C ALA A 131 -4.77 -12.42 18.10
N PRO A 132 -4.58 -12.20 16.78
CA PRO A 132 -5.11 -11.00 16.12
C PRO A 132 -6.63 -10.82 16.28
N GLY A 133 -7.39 -11.93 16.35
CA GLY A 133 -8.83 -11.90 16.59
C GLY A 133 -9.25 -11.52 18.02
N SER A 134 -8.30 -11.25 18.91
CA SER A 134 -8.60 -10.72 20.26
C SER A 134 -8.72 -9.19 20.30
N LEU A 135 -8.44 -8.51 19.18
CA LEU A 135 -8.72 -7.09 19.01
C LEU A 135 -10.19 -6.89 18.61
N GLU A 136 -10.81 -5.82 19.11
CA GLU A 136 -12.22 -5.47 18.84
C GLU A 136 -12.33 -4.43 17.72
#